data_8634a38702ed15ed7f37582af0bb119b
#
_entry.id   8634a38702ed15ed7f37582af0bb119b
#
_cell.length_a   1.000
_cell.length_b   1.000
_cell.length_c   1.000
_cell.angle_alpha   90.00
_cell.angle_beta   90.00
_cell.angle_gamma   90.00
#
_symmetry.space_group_name_H-M   'P 1'
#
loop_
_entity.id
_entity.type
_entity.pdbx_description
1 polymer ?
#
loop_
_entity_poly.entity_id
_entity_poly.type
_entity_poly.pdbx_seq_one_letter_code
_entity_poly.pdbx_strand_id
1 'polypeptide(L)'
;MNRTRMLLLAACLGFSLQGMSQQVLDKDVAGDREYVRVVREYELGTPGRLLQLENYLELYPDSRYANRVEAMMGVCYFEEGKYPECIAMLRSCDLELLPDEERDDCLMKLGTACLKTGNLKDASVWFALLEGVTRTHQADASYNLAYIDYAEKNYDQALEAFTALKSDAVYGKLVPYYIGEIHLLKKEYAQAAQIASDYLAQYAGHKDEAEMKRICGSAYYGLGNYMEAVPLLEAYQEAVPS
;
A
#
# COMPACT_ATOMS: atom_id res chain seq x y z
N MET A 1 53.89 -27.71 -36.04
CA MET A 1 52.80 -26.71 -35.86
C MET A 1 53.49 -25.37 -35.48
N ASN A 2 53.43 -24.35 -36.34
CA ASN A 2 54.31 -23.18 -36.32
C ASN A 2 54.04 -22.23 -35.13
N ARG A 3 55.05 -21.89 -34.37
CA ARG A 3 55.00 -20.87 -33.29
C ARG A 3 54.31 -19.56 -33.71
N THR A 4 54.41 -19.18 -34.97
CA THR A 4 53.79 -17.99 -35.56
C THR A 4 52.26 -18.09 -35.66
N ARG A 5 51.71 -19.30 -35.91
CA ARG A 5 50.23 -19.54 -35.92
C ARG A 5 49.65 -19.47 -34.51
N MET A 6 50.41 -19.90 -33.52
CA MET A 6 49.97 -19.87 -32.11
C MET A 6 49.95 -18.44 -31.54
N LEU A 7 50.88 -17.60 -31.95
CA LEU A 7 50.94 -16.18 -31.58
C LEU A 7 49.82 -15.35 -32.27
N LEU A 8 49.49 -15.66 -33.52
CA LEU A 8 48.38 -15.02 -34.23
C LEU A 8 46.99 -15.41 -33.64
N LEU A 9 46.81 -16.66 -33.24
CA LEU A 9 45.57 -17.10 -32.54
C LEU A 9 45.42 -16.46 -31.14
N ALA A 10 46.50 -16.33 -30.40
CA ALA A 10 46.51 -15.67 -29.10
C ALA A 10 46.25 -14.15 -29.23
N ALA A 11 46.78 -13.50 -30.26
CA ALA A 11 46.51 -12.08 -30.54
C ALA A 11 45.05 -11.85 -30.96
N CYS A 12 44.47 -12.72 -31.82
CA CYS A 12 43.07 -12.61 -32.23
C CYS A 12 42.10 -12.87 -31.07
N LEU A 13 42.40 -13.81 -30.15
CA LEU A 13 41.60 -14.05 -28.94
C LEU A 13 41.75 -12.89 -27.94
N GLY A 14 42.94 -12.30 -27.81
CA GLY A 14 43.13 -11.11 -26.96
C GLY A 14 42.38 -9.88 -27.48
N PHE A 15 42.36 -9.63 -28.78
CA PHE A 15 41.59 -8.55 -29.39
C PHE A 15 40.10 -8.75 -29.26
N SER A 16 39.60 -9.99 -29.40
CA SER A 16 38.16 -10.29 -29.22
C SER A 16 37.72 -10.12 -27.76
N LEU A 17 38.53 -10.52 -26.80
CA LEU A 17 38.24 -10.35 -25.38
C LEU A 17 38.30 -8.88 -24.96
N GLN A 18 39.24 -8.08 -25.44
CA GLN A 18 39.28 -6.63 -25.20
C GLN A 18 38.10 -5.90 -25.86
N GLY A 19 37.70 -6.25 -27.06
CA GLY A 19 36.54 -5.70 -27.73
C GLY A 19 35.23 -6.01 -26.98
N MET A 20 35.08 -7.24 -26.50
CA MET A 20 33.92 -7.64 -25.67
C MET A 20 33.89 -6.90 -24.34
N SER A 21 35.02 -6.76 -23.64
CA SER A 21 35.07 -6.02 -22.36
C SER A 21 34.77 -4.54 -22.54
N GLN A 22 35.23 -3.92 -23.64
CA GLN A 22 34.94 -2.52 -23.94
C GLN A 22 33.44 -2.33 -24.26
N GLN A 23 32.84 -3.22 -25.06
CA GLN A 23 31.40 -3.16 -25.36
C GLN A 23 30.51 -3.33 -24.10
N VAL A 24 30.91 -4.18 -23.16
CA VAL A 24 30.20 -4.35 -21.87
C VAL A 24 30.31 -3.07 -21.06
N LEU A 25 31.52 -2.49 -20.93
CA LEU A 25 31.73 -1.22 -20.21
C LEU A 25 30.94 -0.06 -20.83
N ASP A 26 30.92 0.04 -22.15
CA ASP A 26 30.15 1.08 -22.86
C ASP A 26 28.64 0.91 -22.66
N LYS A 27 28.15 -0.34 -22.61
CA LYS A 27 26.73 -0.65 -22.33
C LYS A 27 26.37 -0.30 -20.88
N ASP A 28 27.23 -0.59 -19.92
CA ASP A 28 26.99 -0.27 -18.50
C ASP A 28 26.93 1.25 -18.29
N VAL A 29 27.84 2.02 -18.90
CA VAL A 29 27.84 3.50 -18.81
C VAL A 29 26.59 4.09 -19.47
N ALA A 30 26.14 3.53 -20.60
CA ALA A 30 24.91 3.95 -21.25
C ALA A 30 23.68 3.63 -20.38
N GLY A 31 23.67 2.44 -19.76
CA GLY A 31 22.63 2.01 -18.84
C GLY A 31 22.52 2.91 -17.60
N ASP A 32 23.67 3.31 -17.02
CA ASP A 32 23.71 4.24 -15.88
C ASP A 32 23.11 5.62 -16.23
N ARG A 33 23.41 6.16 -17.40
CA ARG A 33 22.86 7.44 -17.86
C ARG A 33 21.36 7.36 -18.10
N GLU A 34 20.92 6.29 -18.76
CA GLU A 34 19.52 6.08 -19.06
C GLU A 34 18.71 5.84 -17.79
N TYR A 35 19.27 5.11 -16.82
CA TYR A 35 18.67 4.96 -15.50
C TYR A 35 18.38 6.30 -14.83
N VAL A 36 19.36 7.21 -14.77
CA VAL A 36 19.16 8.55 -14.18
C VAL A 36 18.02 9.31 -14.90
N ARG A 37 17.92 9.15 -16.22
CA ARG A 37 16.84 9.78 -17.00
C ARG A 37 15.47 9.20 -16.63
N VAL A 38 15.32 7.86 -16.61
CA VAL A 38 14.01 7.25 -16.34
C VAL A 38 13.56 7.44 -14.91
N VAL A 39 14.49 7.45 -13.93
CA VAL A 39 14.18 7.79 -12.54
C VAL A 39 13.63 9.21 -12.42
N ARG A 40 14.27 10.19 -13.09
CA ARG A 40 13.78 11.56 -13.08
C ARG A 40 12.37 11.69 -13.69
N GLU A 41 12.10 11.00 -14.80
CA GLU A 41 10.76 10.97 -15.41
C GLU A 41 9.72 10.32 -14.49
N TYR A 42 10.12 9.26 -13.78
CA TYR A 42 9.30 8.61 -12.77
C TYR A 42 8.99 9.55 -11.60
N GLU A 43 9.98 10.20 -11.01
CA GLU A 43 9.83 11.13 -9.87
C GLU A 43 8.97 12.35 -10.23
N LEU A 44 9.08 12.86 -11.45
CA LEU A 44 8.26 13.96 -11.97
C LEU A 44 6.82 13.53 -12.30
N GLY A 45 6.51 12.25 -12.26
CA GLY A 45 5.18 11.74 -12.60
C GLY A 45 4.78 11.99 -14.05
N THR A 46 5.76 12.05 -14.98
CA THR A 46 5.50 12.39 -16.37
C THR A 46 4.58 11.38 -17.07
N PRO A 47 3.69 11.82 -17.96
CA PRO A 47 2.90 10.90 -18.77
C PRO A 47 3.78 9.93 -19.56
N GLY A 48 3.45 8.63 -19.51
CA GLY A 48 4.21 7.58 -20.20
C GLY A 48 5.46 7.11 -19.47
N ARG A 49 5.67 7.50 -18.19
CA ARG A 49 6.81 7.03 -17.38
C ARG A 49 6.89 5.51 -17.28
N LEU A 50 5.76 4.81 -17.20
CA LEU A 50 5.73 3.35 -17.21
C LEU A 50 6.40 2.78 -18.46
N LEU A 51 6.06 3.28 -19.65
CA LEU A 51 6.68 2.87 -20.91
C LEU A 51 8.19 3.15 -20.93
N GLN A 52 8.64 4.25 -20.29
CA GLN A 52 10.07 4.55 -20.21
C GLN A 52 10.82 3.53 -19.33
N LEU A 53 10.20 3.09 -18.23
CA LEU A 53 10.74 2.04 -17.36
C LEU A 53 10.77 0.69 -18.09
N GLU A 54 9.70 0.33 -18.81
CA GLU A 54 9.64 -0.88 -19.66
C GLU A 54 10.76 -0.90 -20.70
N ASN A 55 10.92 0.20 -21.47
CA ASN A 55 11.99 0.33 -22.45
C ASN A 55 13.39 0.22 -21.83
N TYR A 56 13.56 0.75 -20.59
CA TYR A 56 14.83 0.60 -19.90
C TYR A 56 15.16 -0.89 -19.63
N LEU A 57 14.22 -1.66 -19.12
CA LEU A 57 14.44 -3.08 -18.85
C LEU A 57 14.64 -3.90 -20.11
N GLU A 58 13.98 -3.54 -21.22
CA GLU A 58 14.19 -4.20 -22.52
C GLU A 58 15.63 -3.97 -23.03
N LEU A 59 16.17 -2.76 -22.89
CA LEU A 59 17.52 -2.42 -23.35
C LEU A 59 18.61 -2.88 -22.39
N TYR A 60 18.33 -2.90 -21.08
CA TYR A 60 19.30 -3.18 -20.01
C TYR A 60 18.77 -4.21 -18.99
N PRO A 61 18.38 -5.43 -19.41
CA PRO A 61 17.76 -6.42 -18.53
C PRO A 61 18.65 -6.88 -17.38
N ASP A 62 19.99 -6.87 -17.60
CA ASP A 62 20.99 -7.28 -16.61
C ASP A 62 21.55 -6.10 -15.80
N SER A 63 20.89 -4.93 -15.85
CA SER A 63 21.33 -3.75 -15.11
C SER A 63 21.26 -3.99 -13.60
N ARG A 64 22.26 -3.48 -12.87
CA ARG A 64 22.25 -3.42 -11.40
C ARG A 64 21.02 -2.67 -10.84
N TYR A 65 20.31 -1.92 -11.66
CA TYR A 65 19.13 -1.17 -11.28
C TYR A 65 17.82 -1.87 -11.65
N ALA A 66 17.88 -3.04 -12.34
CA ALA A 66 16.69 -3.71 -12.87
C ALA A 66 15.64 -3.93 -11.78
N ASN A 67 16.01 -4.47 -10.63
CA ASN A 67 15.10 -4.69 -9.50
C ASN A 67 14.39 -3.41 -9.02
N ARG A 68 15.11 -2.29 -8.94
CA ARG A 68 14.53 -1.00 -8.53
C ARG A 68 13.58 -0.43 -9.60
N VAL A 69 13.92 -0.61 -10.88
CA VAL A 69 13.05 -0.20 -12.00
C VAL A 69 11.78 -1.03 -12.04
N GLU A 70 11.86 -2.34 -11.81
CA GLU A 70 10.69 -3.22 -11.66
C GLU A 70 9.79 -2.78 -10.50
N ALA A 71 10.38 -2.41 -9.36
CA ALA A 71 9.62 -1.87 -8.23
C ALA A 71 8.89 -0.56 -8.60
N MET A 72 9.55 0.36 -9.30
CA MET A 72 8.93 1.60 -9.82
C MET A 72 7.78 1.29 -10.79
N MET A 73 7.91 0.27 -11.64
CA MET A 73 6.80 -0.18 -12.52
C MET A 73 5.62 -0.70 -11.71
N GLY A 74 5.90 -1.48 -10.65
CA GLY A 74 4.86 -1.95 -9.73
C GLY A 74 4.09 -0.81 -9.08
N VAL A 75 4.79 0.26 -8.68
CA VAL A 75 4.18 1.50 -8.16
C VAL A 75 3.34 2.19 -9.24
N CYS A 76 3.83 2.29 -10.49
CA CYS A 76 3.06 2.86 -11.60
C CYS A 76 1.75 2.07 -11.84
N TYR A 77 1.80 0.74 -11.82
CA TYR A 77 0.60 -0.09 -11.97
C TYR A 77 -0.40 0.17 -10.83
N PHE A 78 0.07 0.35 -9.59
CA PHE A 78 -0.79 0.71 -8.48
C PHE A 78 -1.52 2.04 -8.72
N GLU A 79 -0.81 3.07 -9.15
CA GLU A 79 -1.35 4.41 -9.40
C GLU A 79 -2.35 4.44 -10.57
N GLU A 80 -2.17 3.56 -11.56
CA GLU A 80 -3.11 3.35 -12.65
C GLU A 80 -4.32 2.47 -12.25
N GLY A 81 -4.38 1.97 -11.00
CA GLY A 81 -5.43 1.07 -10.52
C GLY A 81 -5.34 -0.35 -11.06
N LYS A 82 -4.23 -0.72 -11.68
CA LYS A 82 -3.92 -2.05 -12.20
C LYS A 82 -3.37 -2.93 -11.08
N TYR A 83 -4.23 -3.23 -10.10
CA TYR A 83 -3.80 -3.94 -8.87
C TYR A 83 -3.26 -5.35 -9.11
N PRO A 84 -3.82 -6.18 -10.02
CA PRO A 84 -3.23 -7.50 -10.31
C PRO A 84 -1.81 -7.41 -10.85
N GLU A 85 -1.53 -6.45 -11.76
CA GLU A 85 -0.21 -6.22 -12.34
C GLU A 85 0.77 -5.67 -11.29
N CYS A 86 0.31 -4.74 -10.44
CA CYS A 86 1.07 -4.25 -9.29
C CYS A 86 1.51 -5.41 -8.38
N ILE A 87 0.56 -6.28 -7.99
CA ILE A 87 0.85 -7.43 -7.13
C ILE A 87 1.86 -8.37 -7.80
N ALA A 88 1.67 -8.69 -9.08
CA ALA A 88 2.58 -9.58 -9.81
C ALA A 88 4.00 -8.99 -9.87
N MET A 89 4.13 -7.71 -10.19
CA MET A 89 5.41 -7.02 -10.32
C MET A 89 6.12 -6.89 -8.96
N LEU A 90 5.48 -6.34 -7.94
CA LEU A 90 6.12 -6.12 -6.64
C LEU A 90 6.47 -7.43 -5.91
N ARG A 91 5.73 -8.52 -6.15
CA ARG A 91 6.07 -9.84 -5.60
C ARG A 91 7.26 -10.50 -6.28
N SER A 92 7.61 -10.12 -7.50
CA SER A 92 8.81 -10.60 -8.19
C SER A 92 10.07 -9.84 -7.80
N CYS A 93 9.93 -8.62 -7.25
CA CYS A 93 11.05 -7.80 -6.81
C CYS A 93 11.66 -8.31 -5.51
N ASP A 94 12.97 -8.17 -5.38
CA ASP A 94 13.67 -8.27 -4.09
C ASP A 94 13.57 -6.93 -3.36
N LEU A 95 12.54 -6.80 -2.51
CA LEU A 95 12.26 -5.56 -1.79
C LEU A 95 13.35 -5.22 -0.75
N GLU A 96 14.11 -6.20 -0.26
CA GLU A 96 15.20 -5.97 0.69
C GLU A 96 16.40 -5.24 0.06
N LEU A 97 16.51 -5.24 -1.26
CA LEU A 97 17.55 -4.49 -1.99
C LEU A 97 17.17 -3.03 -2.25
N LEU A 98 15.95 -2.62 -1.92
CA LEU A 98 15.50 -1.24 -2.07
C LEU A 98 15.92 -0.39 -0.87
N PRO A 99 16.08 0.94 -1.05
CA PRO A 99 16.12 1.87 0.06
C PRO A 99 14.90 1.72 0.97
N ASP A 100 15.07 1.91 2.28
CA ASP A 100 14.01 1.67 3.28
C ASP A 100 12.68 2.37 2.94
N GLU A 101 12.73 3.64 2.52
CA GLU A 101 11.53 4.41 2.16
C GLU A 101 10.81 3.83 0.94
N GLU A 102 11.55 3.40 -0.07
CA GLU A 102 10.98 2.79 -1.29
C GLU A 102 10.42 1.39 -1.00
N ARG A 103 11.11 0.61 -0.18
CA ARG A 103 10.63 -0.70 0.29
C ARG A 103 9.31 -0.55 1.02
N ASP A 104 9.25 0.38 1.98
CA ASP A 104 8.07 0.59 2.82
C ASP A 104 6.88 1.07 1.96
N ASP A 105 7.10 1.94 0.98
CA ASP A 105 6.10 2.36 0.01
C ASP A 105 5.60 1.19 -0.86
N CYS A 106 6.51 0.34 -1.34
CA CYS A 106 6.15 -0.87 -2.09
C CYS A 106 5.33 -1.85 -1.25
N LEU A 107 5.70 -2.08 0.02
CA LEU A 107 4.95 -2.94 0.94
C LEU A 107 3.53 -2.40 1.20
N MET A 108 3.41 -1.08 1.41
CA MET A 108 2.12 -0.40 1.57
C MET A 108 1.22 -0.59 0.35
N LYS A 109 1.77 -0.36 -0.85
CA LYS A 109 1.03 -0.51 -2.11
C LYS A 109 0.64 -1.95 -2.38
N LEU A 110 1.54 -2.89 -2.10
CA LEU A 110 1.29 -4.32 -2.28
C LEU A 110 0.17 -4.81 -1.34
N GLY A 111 0.22 -4.45 -0.06
CA GLY A 111 -0.85 -4.73 0.89
C GLY A 111 -2.19 -4.11 0.47
N THR A 112 -2.17 -2.85 0.06
CA THR A 112 -3.37 -2.14 -0.41
C THR A 112 -3.92 -2.75 -1.70
N ALA A 113 -3.08 -3.12 -2.67
CA ALA A 113 -3.52 -3.79 -3.90
C ALA A 113 -4.17 -5.15 -3.60
N CYS A 114 -3.63 -5.90 -2.64
CA CYS A 114 -4.24 -7.14 -2.16
C CYS A 114 -5.61 -6.89 -1.53
N LEU A 115 -5.79 -5.84 -0.72
CA LEU A 115 -7.11 -5.44 -0.20
C LEU A 115 -8.09 -5.11 -1.32
N LYS A 116 -7.67 -4.31 -2.31
CA LYS A 116 -8.51 -3.90 -3.45
C LYS A 116 -8.95 -5.08 -4.32
N THR A 117 -8.17 -6.16 -4.36
CA THR A 117 -8.52 -7.40 -5.06
C THR A 117 -9.23 -8.43 -4.17
N GLY A 118 -9.53 -8.08 -2.92
CA GLY A 118 -10.24 -8.96 -1.97
C GLY A 118 -9.37 -10.05 -1.34
N ASN A 119 -8.06 -10.02 -1.56
CA ASN A 119 -7.14 -11.00 -0.97
C ASN A 119 -6.68 -10.55 0.42
N LEU A 120 -7.55 -10.70 1.41
CA LEU A 120 -7.29 -10.26 2.80
C LEU A 120 -6.08 -10.97 3.41
N LYS A 121 -5.92 -12.26 3.10
CA LYS A 121 -4.83 -13.08 3.65
C LYS A 121 -3.45 -12.57 3.21
N ASP A 122 -3.26 -12.30 1.93
CA ASP A 122 -1.99 -11.75 1.45
C ASP A 122 -1.80 -10.31 1.94
N ALA A 123 -2.87 -9.51 1.96
CA ALA A 123 -2.82 -8.16 2.49
C ALA A 123 -2.30 -8.13 3.94
N SER A 124 -2.81 -9.02 4.81
CA SER A 124 -2.37 -9.08 6.21
C SER A 124 -0.87 -9.41 6.33
N VAL A 125 -0.34 -10.28 5.48
CA VAL A 125 1.11 -10.60 5.48
C VAL A 125 1.95 -9.36 5.17
N TRP A 126 1.58 -8.59 4.14
CA TRP A 126 2.34 -7.41 3.73
C TRP A 126 2.26 -6.27 4.74
N PHE A 127 1.08 -6.02 5.33
CA PHE A 127 0.95 -5.02 6.37
C PHE A 127 1.65 -5.42 7.68
N ALA A 128 1.63 -6.70 8.05
CA ALA A 128 2.38 -7.17 9.21
C ALA A 128 3.90 -7.03 9.02
N LEU A 129 4.40 -7.30 7.80
CA LEU A 129 5.79 -7.05 7.48
C LEU A 129 6.12 -5.56 7.56
N LEU A 130 5.28 -4.70 7.01
CA LEU A 130 5.45 -3.25 7.05
C LEU A 130 5.44 -2.72 8.50
N GLU A 131 4.50 -3.16 9.34
CA GLU A 131 4.43 -2.77 10.77
C GLU A 131 5.71 -3.13 11.53
N GLY A 132 6.34 -4.25 11.18
CA GLY A 132 7.58 -4.72 11.80
C GLY A 132 8.84 -3.94 11.42
N VAL A 133 8.86 -3.26 10.27
CA VAL A 133 10.08 -2.65 9.72
C VAL A 133 10.08 -1.13 9.71
N THR A 134 8.93 -0.48 9.74
CA THR A 134 8.82 0.99 9.61
C THR A 134 8.20 1.65 10.85
N ARG A 135 8.64 2.90 11.12
CA ARG A 135 7.94 3.78 12.06
C ARG A 135 7.02 4.77 11.34
N THR A 136 7.34 5.11 10.10
CA THR A 136 6.61 6.12 9.32
C THR A 136 5.22 5.63 8.94
N HIS A 137 5.08 4.36 8.55
CA HIS A 137 3.81 3.76 8.13
C HIS A 137 3.19 2.83 9.19
N GLN A 138 3.66 2.90 10.43
CA GLN A 138 3.17 2.02 11.48
C GLN A 138 1.66 2.18 11.71
N ALA A 139 1.16 3.40 11.82
CA ALA A 139 -0.26 3.65 12.00
C ALA A 139 -1.10 3.19 10.78
N ASP A 140 -0.56 3.38 9.57
CA ASP A 140 -1.20 2.92 8.33
C ASP A 140 -1.30 1.38 8.30
N ALA A 141 -0.23 0.68 8.65
CA ALA A 141 -0.20 -0.77 8.71
C ALA A 141 -1.17 -1.29 9.79
N SER A 142 -1.08 -0.75 11.02
CA SER A 142 -1.97 -1.13 12.13
C SER A 142 -3.45 -0.89 11.79
N TYR A 143 -3.80 0.23 11.13
CA TYR A 143 -5.16 0.50 10.68
C TYR A 143 -5.65 -0.54 9.67
N ASN A 144 -4.83 -0.87 8.67
CA ASN A 144 -5.21 -1.85 7.66
C ASN A 144 -5.33 -3.27 8.24
N LEU A 145 -4.47 -3.65 9.18
CA LEU A 145 -4.58 -4.92 9.90
C LEU A 145 -5.88 -4.97 10.72
N ALA A 146 -6.20 -3.91 11.46
CA ALA A 146 -7.45 -3.80 12.20
C ALA A 146 -8.68 -3.89 11.28
N TYR A 147 -8.61 -3.27 10.09
CA TYR A 147 -9.67 -3.39 9.08
C TYR A 147 -9.83 -4.82 8.56
N ILE A 148 -8.72 -5.53 8.32
CA ILE A 148 -8.74 -6.95 7.92
C ILE A 148 -9.40 -7.80 9.01
N ASP A 149 -9.02 -7.61 10.27
CA ASP A 149 -9.65 -8.31 11.39
C ASP A 149 -11.14 -8.04 11.48
N TYR A 150 -11.57 -6.78 11.27
CA TYR A 150 -12.98 -6.41 11.21
C TYR A 150 -13.71 -7.13 10.06
N ALA A 151 -13.11 -7.15 8.86
CA ALA A 151 -13.68 -7.79 7.68
C ALA A 151 -13.80 -9.32 7.84
N GLU A 152 -12.84 -9.93 8.55
CA GLU A 152 -12.84 -11.37 8.89
C GLU A 152 -13.69 -11.70 10.12
N LYS A 153 -14.32 -10.68 10.74
CA LYS A 153 -15.16 -10.79 11.95
C LYS A 153 -14.40 -11.15 13.22
N ASN A 154 -13.09 -10.91 13.24
CA ASN A 154 -12.24 -11.02 14.43
C ASN A 154 -12.43 -9.78 15.31
N TYR A 155 -13.67 -9.54 15.78
CA TYR A 155 -14.09 -8.26 16.36
C TYR A 155 -13.30 -7.86 17.61
N ASP A 156 -12.84 -8.79 18.42
CA ASP A 156 -12.08 -8.46 19.62
C ASP A 156 -10.69 -7.91 19.27
N GLN A 157 -9.99 -8.52 18.31
CA GLN A 157 -8.70 -8.05 17.82
C GLN A 157 -8.84 -6.70 17.12
N ALA A 158 -9.83 -6.58 16.22
CA ALA A 158 -10.13 -5.32 15.54
C ALA A 158 -10.42 -4.18 16.52
N LEU A 159 -11.20 -4.45 17.58
CA LEU A 159 -11.55 -3.46 18.60
C LEU A 159 -10.33 -2.97 19.37
N GLU A 160 -9.44 -3.89 19.78
CA GLU A 160 -8.19 -3.57 20.45
C GLU A 160 -7.31 -2.69 19.56
N ALA A 161 -7.08 -3.10 18.32
CA ALA A 161 -6.24 -2.39 17.36
C ALA A 161 -6.79 -1.00 16.99
N PHE A 162 -8.10 -0.88 16.70
CA PHE A 162 -8.72 0.43 16.45
C PHE A 162 -8.69 1.34 17.68
N THR A 163 -8.84 0.76 18.89
CA THR A 163 -8.78 1.55 20.12
C THR A 163 -7.38 2.14 20.35
N ALA A 164 -6.32 1.41 20.01
CA ALA A 164 -4.96 1.91 20.08
C ALA A 164 -4.73 3.12 19.16
N LEU A 165 -5.46 3.21 18.04
CA LEU A 165 -5.36 4.30 17.07
C LEU A 165 -6.24 5.54 17.40
N LYS A 166 -7.01 5.55 18.49
CA LYS A 166 -7.90 6.68 18.84
C LYS A 166 -7.18 8.01 19.03
N SER A 167 -5.92 8.00 19.41
CA SER A 167 -5.10 9.20 19.60
C SER A 167 -4.23 9.53 18.40
N ASP A 168 -4.30 8.74 17.32
CA ASP A 168 -3.55 9.00 16.11
C ASP A 168 -4.06 10.23 15.38
N ALA A 169 -3.16 11.02 14.80
CA ALA A 169 -3.51 12.27 14.13
C ALA A 169 -4.38 12.10 12.88
N VAL A 170 -4.18 10.98 12.16
CA VAL A 170 -4.88 10.64 10.91
C VAL A 170 -6.11 9.77 11.21
N TYR A 171 -5.88 8.68 11.94
CA TYR A 171 -6.88 7.62 12.16
C TYR A 171 -7.83 7.88 13.32
N GLY A 172 -7.46 8.75 14.27
CA GLY A 172 -8.26 9.04 15.46
C GLY A 172 -9.70 9.50 15.17
N LYS A 173 -9.94 10.10 14.00
CA LYS A 173 -11.27 10.49 13.54
C LYS A 173 -12.02 9.40 12.75
N LEU A 174 -11.30 8.40 12.25
CA LEU A 174 -11.86 7.32 11.43
C LEU A 174 -12.25 6.10 12.26
N VAL A 175 -11.40 5.74 13.23
CA VAL A 175 -11.61 4.51 14.02
C VAL A 175 -12.85 4.49 14.90
N PRO A 176 -13.42 5.62 15.41
CA PRO A 176 -14.66 5.59 16.18
C PRO A 176 -15.83 4.96 15.44
N TYR A 177 -15.87 5.10 14.11
CA TYR A 177 -16.87 4.42 13.28
C TYR A 177 -16.79 2.89 13.43
N TYR A 178 -15.61 2.31 13.23
CA TYR A 178 -15.43 0.85 13.35
C TYR A 178 -15.65 0.35 14.79
N ILE A 179 -15.18 1.11 15.77
CA ILE A 179 -15.39 0.78 17.21
C ILE A 179 -16.89 0.75 17.50
N GLY A 180 -17.65 1.77 17.08
CA GLY A 180 -19.09 1.82 17.25
C GLY A 180 -19.82 0.67 16.53
N GLU A 181 -19.46 0.37 15.28
CA GLU A 181 -20.00 -0.76 14.53
C GLU A 181 -19.74 -2.11 15.22
N ILE A 182 -18.51 -2.33 15.69
CA ILE A 182 -18.16 -3.56 16.39
C ILE A 182 -19.02 -3.72 17.65
N HIS A 183 -19.18 -2.67 18.46
CA HIS A 183 -20.03 -2.71 19.64
C HIS A 183 -21.52 -2.97 19.28
N LEU A 184 -22.04 -2.42 18.18
CA LEU A 184 -23.37 -2.76 17.69
C LEU A 184 -23.49 -4.23 17.31
N LEU A 185 -22.53 -4.77 16.54
CA LEU A 185 -22.50 -6.16 16.11
C LEU A 185 -22.44 -7.13 17.31
N LYS A 186 -21.71 -6.72 18.37
CA LYS A 186 -21.63 -7.47 19.63
C LYS A 186 -22.85 -7.24 20.55
N LYS A 187 -23.79 -6.37 20.16
CA LYS A 187 -24.94 -5.94 20.97
C LYS A 187 -24.57 -5.24 22.27
N GLU A 188 -23.40 -4.64 22.29
CA GLU A 188 -22.89 -3.84 23.39
C GLU A 188 -23.38 -2.39 23.23
N TYR A 189 -24.70 -2.21 23.30
CA TYR A 189 -25.38 -0.98 22.91
C TYR A 189 -24.98 0.25 23.70
N ALA A 190 -24.67 0.08 25.01
CA ALA A 190 -24.25 1.21 25.84
C ALA A 190 -22.89 1.77 25.37
N GLN A 191 -21.94 0.91 25.03
CA GLN A 191 -20.62 1.30 24.50
C GLN A 191 -20.77 1.94 23.11
N ALA A 192 -21.59 1.37 22.23
CA ALA A 192 -21.84 1.93 20.92
C ALA A 192 -22.46 3.34 21.01
N ALA A 193 -23.45 3.53 21.90
CA ALA A 193 -24.07 4.84 22.12
C ALA A 193 -23.07 5.87 22.63
N GLN A 194 -22.22 5.48 23.59
CA GLN A 194 -21.20 6.37 24.16
C GLN A 194 -20.21 6.84 23.10
N ILE A 195 -19.59 5.90 22.35
CA ILE A 195 -18.62 6.23 21.29
C ILE A 195 -19.24 7.16 20.24
N ALA A 196 -20.45 6.84 19.79
CA ALA A 196 -21.12 7.64 18.77
C ALA A 196 -21.53 9.03 19.29
N SER A 197 -22.03 9.15 20.52
CA SER A 197 -22.37 10.44 21.13
C SER A 197 -21.14 11.32 21.32
N ASP A 198 -20.04 10.77 21.81
CA ASP A 198 -18.78 11.50 21.98
C ASP A 198 -18.27 12.02 20.64
N TYR A 199 -18.33 11.19 19.61
CA TYR A 199 -17.94 11.60 18.25
C TYR A 199 -18.81 12.75 17.74
N LEU A 200 -20.13 12.64 17.83
CA LEU A 200 -21.07 13.65 17.36
C LEU A 200 -20.90 14.99 18.11
N ALA A 201 -20.56 14.93 19.40
CA ALA A 201 -20.26 16.14 20.18
C ALA A 201 -18.93 16.81 19.75
N GLN A 202 -17.93 16.02 19.36
CA GLN A 202 -16.59 16.54 19.05
C GLN A 202 -16.42 16.93 17.58
N TYR A 203 -17.08 16.24 16.64
CA TYR A 203 -16.81 16.32 15.20
C TYR A 203 -18.07 16.69 14.38
N ALA A 204 -18.85 17.66 14.85
CA ALA A 204 -20.02 18.12 14.11
C ALA A 204 -19.63 18.59 12.68
N GLY A 205 -20.40 18.17 11.67
CA GLY A 205 -20.15 18.48 10.27
C GLY A 205 -19.06 17.64 9.60
N HIS A 206 -18.49 16.64 10.28
CA HIS A 206 -17.55 15.72 9.65
C HIS A 206 -18.29 14.77 8.68
N LYS A 207 -17.57 14.29 7.65
CA LYS A 207 -18.15 13.40 6.60
C LYS A 207 -18.82 12.14 7.16
N ASP A 208 -18.38 11.63 8.29
CA ASP A 208 -18.90 10.41 8.91
C ASP A 208 -20.05 10.69 9.91
N GLU A 209 -20.50 11.95 10.05
CA GLU A 209 -21.55 12.35 11.00
C GLU A 209 -22.85 11.56 10.80
N ALA A 210 -23.25 11.36 9.55
CA ALA A 210 -24.49 10.61 9.23
C ALA A 210 -24.40 9.17 9.75
N GLU A 211 -23.31 8.47 9.46
CA GLU A 211 -23.08 7.10 9.93
C GLU A 211 -23.00 7.02 11.44
N MET A 212 -22.39 8.01 12.09
CA MET A 212 -22.33 8.05 13.56
C MET A 212 -23.72 8.30 14.18
N LYS A 213 -24.61 9.08 13.52
CA LYS A 213 -26.02 9.19 13.92
C LYS A 213 -26.75 7.86 13.79
N ARG A 214 -26.49 7.10 12.72
CA ARG A 214 -27.04 5.75 12.54
C ARG A 214 -26.61 4.81 13.67
N ILE A 215 -25.29 4.79 13.99
CA ILE A 215 -24.76 3.96 15.07
C ILE A 215 -25.38 4.35 16.40
N CYS A 216 -25.41 5.64 16.73
CA CYS A 216 -25.99 6.18 17.96
C CYS A 216 -27.49 5.84 18.10
N GLY A 217 -28.24 6.09 17.04
CA GLY A 217 -29.68 5.80 17.00
C GLY A 217 -29.98 4.31 17.11
N SER A 218 -29.21 3.46 16.40
CA SER A 218 -29.34 2.01 16.50
C SER A 218 -29.02 1.48 17.91
N ALA A 219 -28.01 2.07 18.54
CA ALA A 219 -27.63 1.73 19.90
C ALA A 219 -28.73 2.11 20.92
N TYR A 220 -29.26 3.33 20.84
CA TYR A 220 -30.39 3.76 21.67
C TYR A 220 -31.64 2.91 21.43
N TYR A 221 -31.92 2.55 20.19
CA TYR A 221 -33.02 1.62 19.89
C TYR A 221 -32.82 0.26 20.59
N GLY A 222 -31.59 -0.30 20.52
CA GLY A 222 -31.23 -1.54 21.18
C GLY A 222 -31.34 -1.47 22.71
N LEU A 223 -31.19 -0.29 23.30
CA LEU A 223 -31.39 -0.02 24.76
C LEU A 223 -32.85 0.23 25.12
N GLY A 224 -33.78 0.34 24.14
CA GLY A 224 -35.17 0.70 24.37
C GLY A 224 -35.40 2.21 24.54
N ASN A 225 -34.43 3.04 24.32
CA ASN A 225 -34.49 4.50 24.42
C ASN A 225 -34.97 5.10 23.09
N TYR A 226 -36.23 4.86 22.77
CA TYR A 226 -36.81 5.22 21.47
C TYR A 226 -36.93 6.73 21.23
N MET A 227 -37.08 7.54 22.30
CA MET A 227 -37.15 8.99 22.20
C MET A 227 -35.83 9.59 21.68
N GLU A 228 -34.71 9.05 22.06
CA GLU A 228 -33.37 9.42 21.61
C GLU A 228 -33.00 8.80 20.26
N ALA A 229 -33.48 7.57 20.00
CA ALA A 229 -33.17 6.80 18.80
C ALA A 229 -33.81 7.43 17.54
N VAL A 230 -35.10 7.75 17.58
CA VAL A 230 -35.89 8.16 16.40
C VAL A 230 -35.30 9.41 15.72
N PRO A 231 -35.02 10.52 16.40
CA PRO A 231 -34.47 11.71 15.73
C PRO A 231 -33.12 11.48 15.05
N LEU A 232 -32.28 10.61 15.61
CA LEU A 232 -30.96 10.29 15.05
C LEU A 232 -31.09 9.44 13.77
N LEU A 233 -31.99 8.46 13.77
CA LEU A 233 -32.23 7.61 12.62
C LEU A 233 -32.95 8.37 11.48
N GLU A 234 -33.86 9.27 11.80
CA GLU A 234 -34.51 10.17 10.81
C GLU A 234 -33.45 11.10 10.18
N ALA A 235 -32.56 11.72 10.99
CA ALA A 235 -31.50 12.57 10.48
C ALA A 235 -30.48 11.80 9.62
N TYR A 236 -30.22 10.53 9.92
CA TYR A 236 -29.42 9.66 9.03
C TYR A 236 -30.12 9.43 7.71
N GLN A 237 -31.41 9.09 7.72
CA GLN A 237 -32.18 8.79 6.52
C GLN A 237 -32.32 10.02 5.60
N GLU A 238 -32.41 11.21 6.16
CA GLU A 238 -32.41 12.48 5.39
C GLU A 238 -31.05 12.75 4.73
N ALA A 239 -29.96 12.41 5.41
CA ALA A 239 -28.60 12.65 4.93
C ALA A 239 -28.16 11.61 3.87
N VAL A 240 -28.69 10.39 3.92
CA VAL A 240 -28.35 9.27 3.04
C VAL A 240 -29.63 8.73 2.38
N PRO A 241 -30.20 9.44 1.38
CA PRO A 241 -31.38 8.96 0.68
C PRO A 241 -31.09 7.67 -0.07
N SER A 242 -32.00 6.71 0.04
CA SER A 242 -31.98 5.37 -0.57
C SER A 242 -32.10 5.41 -2.11
#